data_d3ad98bbce9e643c5fbea44cb5c95f9d
#
_entry.id   d3ad98bbce9e643c5fbea44cb5c95f9d
#
_cell.length_a   1.000
_cell.length_b   1.000
_cell.length_c   1.000
_cell.angle_alpha   90.00
_cell.angle_beta   90.00
_cell.angle_gamma   90.00
#
_symmetry.space_group_name_H-M   'P 1'
#
loop_
_entity.id
_entity.type
_entity.pdbx_description
1 polymer ?
#
loop_
_entity_poly.entity_id
_entity_poly.type
_entity_poly.pdbx_seq_one_letter_code
_entity_poly.pdbx_strand_id
1 'polypeptide(L)'
;RRQRQMCIRDSYRTDTYPRTVMNPEPTGDAPQFIKDYYDYYKTERGYYPRSINSGLGWNKTSNLAFLNAPILAYADEIRSAVLLIHGEKAHSRYFSEDTFKKLKGDNKELMIIPDAVHTDLYDRTDIIPFDKLEEFFKEYLK
;
A
#
# COMPACT_ATOMS: atom_id res chain seq x y z
N ARG A 1 -2.77 1.44 31.67
CA ARG A 1 -1.92 0.54 30.85
C ARG A 1 -2.33 -0.94 31.01
N ARG A 2 -2.47 -1.50 32.22
CA ARG A 2 -2.86 -2.92 32.44
C ARG A 2 -4.20 -3.29 31.81
N GLN A 3 -5.21 -2.45 31.93
CA GLN A 3 -6.57 -2.71 31.41
C GLN A 3 -6.61 -2.73 29.87
N ARG A 4 -5.83 -1.87 29.19
CA ARG A 4 -5.65 -1.89 27.73
C ARG A 4 -4.99 -3.18 27.22
N GLN A 5 -3.97 -3.66 27.92
CA GLN A 5 -3.30 -4.92 27.56
C GLN A 5 -4.22 -6.13 27.76
N MET A 6 -5.08 -6.12 28.79
CA MET A 6 -6.09 -7.17 29.00
C MET A 6 -7.13 -7.18 27.88
N CYS A 7 -7.69 -6.03 27.50
CA CYS A 7 -8.66 -5.95 26.41
C CYS A 7 -8.10 -6.45 25.07
N ILE A 8 -6.85 -6.09 24.74
CA ILE A 8 -6.16 -6.57 23.54
C ILE A 8 -5.97 -8.09 23.62
N ARG A 9 -5.56 -8.61 24.76
CA ARG A 9 -5.31 -10.03 24.98
C ARG A 9 -6.59 -10.86 24.97
N ASP A 10 -7.67 -10.36 25.54
CA ASP A 10 -8.98 -11.03 25.55
C ASP A 10 -9.60 -11.01 24.14
N SER A 11 -9.51 -9.91 23.43
CA SER A 11 -9.91 -9.85 22.02
C SER A 11 -9.13 -10.85 21.17
N TYR A 12 -7.83 -11.02 21.43
CA TYR A 12 -6.99 -12.00 20.73
C TYR A 12 -7.43 -13.45 20.99
N ARG A 13 -7.86 -13.76 22.23
CA ARG A 13 -8.30 -15.11 22.63
C ARG A 13 -9.69 -15.46 22.14
N THR A 14 -10.54 -14.46 21.98
CA THR A 14 -11.98 -14.68 21.65
C THR A 14 -12.28 -14.43 20.18
N ASP A 15 -11.29 -14.05 19.38
CA ASP A 15 -11.44 -13.61 17.95
C ASP A 15 -12.51 -12.51 17.76
N THR A 16 -12.77 -11.75 18.83
CA THR A 16 -13.78 -10.67 18.86
C THR A 16 -13.16 -9.28 18.65
N TYR A 17 -12.30 -9.15 17.64
CA TYR A 17 -11.73 -7.85 17.30
C TYR A 17 -12.74 -6.95 16.60
N PRO A 18 -13.01 -5.75 17.11
CA PRO A 18 -13.74 -4.76 16.36
C PRO A 18 -12.92 -4.37 15.12
N ARG A 19 -13.45 -4.71 13.95
CA ARG A 19 -12.81 -4.42 12.66
C ARG A 19 -13.39 -3.15 12.05
N THR A 20 -12.58 -2.44 11.29
CA THR A 20 -13.05 -1.36 10.43
C THR A 20 -13.49 -1.95 9.11
N VAL A 21 -14.61 -1.47 8.59
CA VAL A 21 -14.99 -1.76 7.20
C VAL A 21 -13.99 -1.03 6.29
N MET A 22 -13.31 -1.80 5.43
CA MET A 22 -12.41 -1.25 4.42
C MET A 22 -13.14 -1.12 3.10
N ASN A 23 -12.82 -0.04 2.37
CA ASN A 23 -13.38 0.26 1.07
C ASN A 23 -14.91 0.13 1.06
N PRO A 24 -15.65 0.90 1.86
CA PRO A 24 -17.11 0.89 1.84
C PRO A 24 -17.61 1.36 0.48
N GLU A 25 -18.86 1.02 0.16
CA GLU A 25 -19.50 1.52 -1.06
C GLU A 25 -19.42 3.05 -1.12
N PRO A 26 -18.85 3.62 -2.20
CA PRO A 26 -18.65 5.05 -2.28
C PRO A 26 -19.96 5.80 -2.51
N THR A 27 -20.16 6.91 -1.85
CA THR A 27 -21.21 7.88 -2.18
C THR A 27 -20.87 8.61 -3.48
N GLY A 28 -21.86 9.27 -4.09
CA GLY A 28 -21.66 9.95 -5.38
C GLY A 28 -20.56 11.01 -5.38
N ASP A 29 -20.38 11.69 -4.26
CA ASP A 29 -19.39 12.75 -4.00
C ASP A 29 -18.05 12.22 -3.45
N ALA A 30 -17.90 10.90 -3.30
CA ALA A 30 -16.67 10.30 -2.80
C ALA A 30 -15.45 10.66 -3.69
N PRO A 31 -14.28 10.91 -3.10
CA PRO A 31 -13.04 11.10 -3.85
C PRO A 31 -12.76 9.93 -4.81
N GLN A 32 -12.15 10.21 -5.96
CA GLN A 32 -11.92 9.20 -6.99
C GLN A 32 -11.16 7.98 -6.48
N PHE A 33 -10.12 8.17 -5.67
CA PHE A 33 -9.35 7.05 -5.14
C PHE A 33 -10.17 6.07 -4.28
N ILE A 34 -11.23 6.54 -3.60
CA ILE A 34 -12.16 5.66 -2.86
C ILE A 34 -12.95 4.79 -3.83
N LYS A 35 -13.40 5.37 -4.96
CA LYS A 35 -14.10 4.64 -6.03
C LYS A 35 -13.17 3.59 -6.67
N ASP A 36 -11.91 3.95 -6.95
CA ASP A 36 -10.90 3.06 -7.52
C ASP A 36 -10.60 1.87 -6.59
N TYR A 37 -10.48 2.11 -5.28
CA TYR A 37 -10.28 1.04 -4.31
C TYR A 37 -11.51 0.14 -4.17
N TYR A 38 -12.71 0.71 -4.17
CA TYR A 38 -13.92 -0.08 -4.15
C TYR A 38 -14.02 -0.96 -5.39
N ASP A 39 -13.80 -0.39 -6.58
CA ASP A 39 -13.80 -1.11 -7.85
C ASP A 39 -12.84 -2.31 -7.84
N TYR A 40 -11.63 -2.12 -7.33
CA TYR A 40 -10.68 -3.22 -7.25
C TYR A 40 -11.05 -4.23 -6.15
N TYR A 41 -11.19 -3.80 -4.91
CA TYR A 41 -11.27 -4.72 -3.77
C TYR A 41 -12.65 -5.31 -3.50
N LYS A 42 -13.73 -4.73 -4.05
CA LYS A 42 -15.11 -5.13 -3.77
C LYS A 42 -15.85 -5.70 -4.97
N THR A 43 -15.23 -5.74 -6.14
CA THR A 43 -15.79 -6.35 -7.36
C THR A 43 -15.00 -7.58 -7.76
N GLU A 44 -15.43 -8.26 -8.82
CA GLU A 44 -14.77 -9.44 -9.37
C GLU A 44 -13.32 -9.18 -9.83
N ARG A 45 -12.96 -7.90 -10.01
CA ARG A 45 -11.61 -7.49 -10.44
C ARG A 45 -10.51 -7.98 -9.50
N GLY A 46 -10.68 -7.80 -8.18
CA GLY A 46 -9.65 -8.19 -7.20
C GLY A 46 -10.21 -8.63 -5.84
N TYR A 47 -11.51 -8.94 -5.77
CA TYR A 47 -12.13 -9.39 -4.52
C TYR A 47 -11.58 -10.73 -4.07
N TYR A 48 -11.18 -10.79 -2.81
CA TYR A 48 -10.83 -12.05 -2.16
C TYR A 48 -11.33 -12.05 -0.70
N PRO A 49 -12.14 -13.05 -0.28
CA PRO A 49 -12.84 -13.01 1.00
C PRO A 49 -11.92 -12.97 2.23
N ARG A 50 -10.70 -13.50 2.13
CA ARG A 50 -9.70 -13.45 3.21
C ARG A 50 -8.79 -12.23 3.17
N SER A 51 -8.95 -11.37 2.16
CA SER A 51 -8.20 -10.11 2.10
C SER A 51 -8.75 -9.12 3.12
N ILE A 52 -7.85 -8.42 3.80
CA ILE A 52 -8.19 -7.33 4.73
C ILE A 52 -9.00 -6.25 4.00
N ASN A 53 -8.59 -5.88 2.79
CA ASN A 53 -9.21 -4.81 2.01
C ASN A 53 -10.54 -5.21 1.38
N SER A 54 -10.75 -6.52 1.10
CA SER A 54 -11.98 -7.01 0.50
C SER A 54 -13.04 -7.41 1.52
N GLY A 55 -12.71 -8.32 2.44
CA GLY A 55 -13.68 -8.98 3.32
C GLY A 55 -13.48 -8.73 4.81
N LEU A 56 -12.24 -8.87 5.31
CA LEU A 56 -12.01 -8.97 6.75
C LEU A 56 -11.92 -7.62 7.47
N GLY A 57 -11.44 -6.57 6.81
CA GLY A 57 -11.18 -5.28 7.45
C GLY A 57 -9.99 -5.32 8.43
N TRP A 58 -9.59 -4.15 8.89
CA TRP A 58 -8.50 -3.96 9.85
C TRP A 58 -9.01 -4.00 11.29
N ASN A 59 -8.21 -4.56 12.19
CA ASN A 59 -8.45 -4.39 13.62
C ASN A 59 -8.31 -2.89 13.97
N LYS A 60 -9.27 -2.33 14.68
CA LYS A 60 -9.26 -0.91 15.09
C LYS A 60 -8.01 -0.50 15.88
N THR A 61 -7.36 -1.44 16.56
CA THR A 61 -6.12 -1.19 17.31
C THR A 61 -4.85 -1.19 16.45
N SER A 62 -4.91 -1.67 15.21
CA SER A 62 -3.75 -1.75 14.31
C SER A 62 -3.19 -0.37 13.94
N ASN A 63 -4.03 0.63 13.85
CA ASN A 63 -3.63 1.99 13.48
C ASN A 63 -2.57 2.56 14.43
N LEU A 64 -2.61 2.20 15.71
CA LEU A 64 -1.64 2.69 16.68
C LEU A 64 -0.21 2.19 16.36
N ALA A 65 -0.08 0.95 15.92
CA ALA A 65 1.21 0.38 15.54
C ALA A 65 1.76 1.04 14.27
N PHE A 66 0.91 1.24 13.26
CA PHE A 66 1.31 1.90 12.01
C PHE A 66 1.74 3.35 12.23
N LEU A 67 1.00 4.11 13.02
CA LEU A 67 1.34 5.51 13.33
C LEU A 67 2.67 5.66 14.08
N ASN A 68 3.09 4.62 14.79
CA ASN A 68 4.34 4.61 15.55
C ASN A 68 5.47 3.83 14.86
N ALA A 69 5.31 3.42 13.61
CA ALA A 69 6.32 2.70 12.84
C ALA A 69 7.02 3.62 11.84
N PRO A 70 8.19 4.21 12.18
CA PRO A 70 8.91 5.12 11.29
C PRO A 70 9.66 4.32 10.20
N ILE A 71 8.94 3.68 9.28
CA ILE A 71 9.48 2.77 8.26
C ILE A 71 10.54 3.38 7.35
N LEU A 72 10.57 4.70 7.24
CA LEU A 72 11.55 5.45 6.44
C LEU A 72 12.69 6.07 7.27
N ALA A 73 12.81 5.70 8.56
CA ALA A 73 13.82 6.28 9.45
C ALA A 73 15.26 6.04 8.96
N TYR A 74 15.50 4.90 8.30
CA TYR A 74 16.81 4.48 7.81
C TYR A 74 16.85 4.38 6.27
N ALA A 75 15.98 5.08 5.57
CA ALA A 75 15.93 5.03 4.11
C ALA A 75 17.23 5.52 3.44
N ASP A 76 17.95 6.45 4.06
CA ASP A 76 19.22 6.97 3.61
C ASP A 76 20.40 6.00 3.81
N GLU A 77 20.20 4.93 4.58
CA GLU A 77 21.20 3.87 4.79
C GLU A 77 21.10 2.74 3.75
N ILE A 78 20.05 2.72 2.93
CA ILE A 78 19.82 1.68 1.92
C ILE A 78 20.88 1.77 0.82
N ARG A 79 21.72 0.73 0.70
CA ARG A 79 22.80 0.63 -0.32
C ARG A 79 22.35 -0.13 -1.57
N SER A 80 21.41 -1.05 -1.44
CA SER A 80 20.86 -1.81 -2.59
C SER A 80 20.26 -0.88 -3.62
N ALA A 81 20.22 -1.32 -4.87
CA ALA A 81 19.44 -0.64 -5.91
C ALA A 81 17.95 -0.62 -5.54
N VAL A 82 17.29 0.48 -5.82
CA VAL A 82 15.85 0.67 -5.55
C VAL A 82 15.19 1.30 -6.76
N LEU A 83 14.14 0.64 -7.27
CA LEU A 83 13.23 1.18 -8.25
C LEU A 83 11.86 1.38 -7.59
N LEU A 84 11.42 2.63 -7.49
CA LEU A 84 10.07 3.01 -7.05
C LEU A 84 9.20 3.23 -8.29
N ILE A 85 8.05 2.55 -8.35
CA ILE A 85 7.08 2.72 -9.44
C ILE A 85 5.76 3.16 -8.83
N HIS A 86 5.16 4.23 -9.34
CA HIS A 86 3.89 4.76 -8.83
C HIS A 86 3.03 5.33 -9.95
N GLY A 87 1.72 5.22 -9.81
CA GLY A 87 0.78 5.85 -10.75
C GLY A 87 0.70 7.36 -10.56
N GLU A 88 0.65 8.12 -11.64
CA GLU A 88 0.59 9.58 -11.60
C GLU A 88 -0.65 10.09 -10.86
N LYS A 89 -1.81 9.47 -11.09
CA LYS A 89 -3.10 9.83 -10.48
C LYS A 89 -3.37 9.14 -9.13
N ALA A 90 -2.44 8.33 -8.65
CA ALA A 90 -2.59 7.69 -7.35
C ALA A 90 -2.51 8.73 -6.23
N HIS A 91 -3.50 8.77 -5.34
CA HIS A 91 -3.52 9.69 -4.20
C HIS A 91 -2.32 9.52 -3.26
N SER A 92 -1.68 8.36 -3.29
CA SER A 92 -0.51 7.98 -2.47
C SER A 92 0.84 8.27 -3.14
N ARG A 93 0.88 8.92 -4.31
CA ARG A 93 2.09 9.21 -5.09
C ARG A 93 3.17 9.90 -4.25
N TYR A 94 2.77 10.83 -3.39
CA TYR A 94 3.68 11.57 -2.52
C TYR A 94 4.54 10.66 -1.61
N PHE A 95 4.07 9.47 -1.23
CA PHE A 95 4.88 8.54 -0.46
C PHE A 95 6.12 8.06 -1.23
N SER A 96 5.98 7.78 -2.51
CA SER A 96 7.12 7.38 -3.34
C SER A 96 8.07 8.55 -3.58
N GLU A 97 7.55 9.74 -3.83
CA GLU A 97 8.35 10.94 -4.01
C GLU A 97 9.14 11.30 -2.74
N ASP A 98 8.50 11.23 -1.57
CA ASP A 98 9.16 11.52 -0.29
C ASP A 98 10.16 10.42 0.11
N THR A 99 9.88 9.17 -0.23
CA THR A 99 10.83 8.07 -0.06
C THR A 99 12.05 8.30 -0.94
N PHE A 100 11.85 8.61 -2.22
CA PHE A 100 12.93 8.85 -3.18
C PHE A 100 13.87 9.98 -2.74
N LYS A 101 13.34 11.07 -2.20
CA LYS A 101 14.14 12.18 -1.64
C LYS A 101 15.06 11.75 -0.48
N LYS A 102 14.66 10.72 0.27
CA LYS A 102 15.46 10.21 1.41
C LYS A 102 16.53 9.22 0.99
N LEU A 103 16.30 8.47 -0.08
CA LEU A 103 17.27 7.51 -0.61
C LEU A 103 18.57 8.20 -1.04
N LYS A 104 19.70 7.53 -0.84
CA LYS A 104 21.04 8.02 -1.21
C LYS A 104 21.71 7.06 -2.20
N GLY A 105 22.59 7.63 -3.02
CA GLY A 105 23.32 6.90 -4.07
C GLY A 105 22.70 7.09 -5.45
N ASP A 106 23.39 6.65 -6.46
CA ASP A 106 23.07 6.79 -7.89
C ASP A 106 22.31 5.58 -8.47
N ASN A 107 22.14 4.52 -7.68
CA ASN A 107 21.39 3.31 -8.02
C ASN A 107 19.92 3.38 -7.53
N LYS A 108 19.32 4.54 -7.54
CA LYS A 108 17.93 4.78 -7.09
C LYS A 108 17.14 5.41 -8.24
N GLU A 109 15.99 4.83 -8.53
CA GLU A 109 15.13 5.31 -9.59
C GLU A 109 13.70 5.53 -9.08
N LEU A 110 13.03 6.54 -9.61
CA LEU A 110 11.59 6.78 -9.43
C LEU A 110 10.93 6.86 -10.80
N MET A 111 10.01 5.97 -11.07
CA MET A 111 9.21 5.95 -12.29
C MET A 111 7.75 6.26 -11.98
N ILE A 112 7.23 7.31 -12.59
CA ILE A 112 5.82 7.69 -12.50
C ILE A 112 5.13 7.27 -13.80
N ILE A 113 4.10 6.43 -13.67
CA ILE A 113 3.32 5.95 -14.80
C ILE A 113 2.22 6.94 -15.11
N PRO A 114 2.22 7.56 -16.30
CA PRO A 114 1.21 8.55 -16.69
C PRO A 114 -0.21 7.98 -16.58
N ASP A 115 -1.13 8.82 -16.12
CA ASP A 115 -2.57 8.53 -15.99
C ASP A 115 -2.96 7.35 -15.09
N ALA A 116 -2.04 6.52 -14.63
CA ALA A 116 -2.32 5.36 -13.81
C ALA A 116 -2.79 5.75 -12.40
N VAL A 117 -3.80 5.06 -11.90
CA VAL A 117 -4.22 5.10 -10.50
C VAL A 117 -3.50 4.04 -9.67
N HIS A 118 -3.70 4.06 -8.36
CA HIS A 118 -2.98 3.15 -7.45
C HIS A 118 -3.23 1.66 -7.77
N THR A 119 -4.47 1.30 -8.09
CA THR A 119 -4.88 -0.10 -8.31
C THR A 119 -4.53 -0.61 -9.71
N ASP A 120 -4.21 0.26 -10.67
CA ASP A 120 -3.83 -0.18 -12.02
C ASP A 120 -2.53 -0.99 -12.03
N LEU A 121 -1.62 -0.71 -11.09
CA LEU A 121 -0.37 -1.44 -10.96
C LEU A 121 -0.53 -2.81 -10.27
N TYR A 122 -1.75 -3.25 -9.97
CA TYR A 122 -2.01 -4.57 -9.39
C TYR A 122 -2.32 -5.63 -10.44
N ASP A 123 -3.03 -5.27 -11.50
CA ASP A 123 -3.62 -6.21 -12.45
C ASP A 123 -3.55 -5.76 -13.93
N ARG A 124 -3.30 -4.47 -14.19
CA ARG A 124 -3.24 -3.94 -15.55
C ARG A 124 -1.87 -4.21 -16.18
N THR A 125 -1.74 -5.39 -16.77
CA THR A 125 -0.48 -5.82 -17.42
C THR A 125 -0.07 -4.97 -18.61
N ASP A 126 -1.01 -4.24 -19.19
CA ASP A 126 -0.79 -3.25 -20.23
C ASP A 126 -0.18 -1.92 -19.72
N ILE A 127 -0.29 -1.66 -18.42
CA ILE A 127 0.22 -0.45 -17.74
C ILE A 127 1.48 -0.74 -16.94
N ILE A 128 1.58 -1.93 -16.35
CA ILE A 128 2.73 -2.33 -15.54
C ILE A 128 3.98 -2.37 -16.43
N PRO A 129 5.06 -1.63 -16.09
CA PRO A 129 6.25 -1.50 -16.95
C PRO A 129 7.17 -2.72 -16.81
N PHE A 130 6.75 -3.89 -17.30
CA PHE A 130 7.51 -5.15 -17.18
C PHE A 130 8.90 -5.07 -17.82
N ASP A 131 9.05 -4.40 -18.95
CA ASP A 131 10.34 -4.22 -19.62
C ASP A 131 11.33 -3.47 -18.73
N LYS A 132 10.87 -2.39 -18.07
CA LYS A 132 11.70 -1.64 -17.11
C LYS A 132 12.05 -2.47 -15.87
N LEU A 133 11.13 -3.27 -15.38
CA LEU A 133 11.39 -4.20 -14.27
C LEU A 133 12.46 -5.23 -14.66
N GLU A 134 12.33 -5.83 -15.84
CA GLU A 134 13.30 -6.81 -16.36
C GLU A 134 14.69 -6.19 -16.53
N GLU A 135 14.78 -4.98 -17.12
CA GLU A 135 16.03 -4.25 -17.28
C GLU A 135 16.69 -3.97 -15.92
N PHE A 136 15.95 -3.45 -14.95
CA PHE A 136 16.44 -3.15 -13.61
C PHE A 136 16.98 -4.40 -12.91
N PHE A 137 16.25 -5.50 -12.95
CA PHE A 137 16.71 -6.74 -12.32
C PHE A 137 17.93 -7.34 -13.04
N LYS A 138 18.00 -7.27 -14.38
CA LYS A 138 19.19 -7.71 -15.12
C LYS A 138 20.44 -6.89 -14.80
N GLU A 139 20.26 -5.61 -14.51
CA GLU A 139 21.38 -4.73 -14.16
C GLU A 139 21.91 -5.02 -12.76
N TYR A 140 21.03 -5.20 -11.78
CA TYR A 140 21.41 -5.22 -10.36
C TYR A 140 21.43 -6.60 -9.69
N LEU A 141 20.92 -7.65 -10.32
CA LEU A 141 20.98 -9.04 -9.82
C LEU A 141 22.08 -9.84 -10.55
N LYS A 142 23.31 -9.41 -10.41
CA LYS A 142 24.49 -10.12 -10.96
C LYS A 142 25.16 -10.95 -9.90
#